data_10eb6387bd97f8c3372c69d275a9f7b3
#
_entry.id   10eb6387bd97f8c3372c69d275a9f7b3
#
_cell.length_a   1.000
_cell.length_b   1.000
_cell.length_c   1.000
_cell.angle_alpha   90.00
_cell.angle_beta   90.00
_cell.angle_gamma   90.00
#
_symmetry.space_group_name_H-M   'P 1'
#
loop_
_entity.id
_entity.type
_entity.pdbx_description
1 polymer ?
#
loop_
_entity_poly.entity_id
_entity_poly.type
_entity_poly.pdbx_seq_one_letter_code
_entity_poly.pdbx_strand_id
1 'polypeptide(L)'
;MGNFFLMQKCALVNFRKWAVTPQIWITLAAAAIMMNWNLSGVLEYSRASGIRVTPWVLPHFFSMPIMMTVFSAITVILFAHAPFRDEFTQSLEIRMGKGLWIRAQVLYILEAAAVYTFFYVIVIFLICLPRIYFTAEWGTLLTQLAVNREDAVSYGIALHGITFSSRIITDYTAPEAMALTCLLIWMVSSFLGLLIFGCNILIGHGAGIMAAGFFSFLSYFCNYVGWMTFGSRIFYFSPVNWIYLNYLDGAGGPDLFYAVAFLTVQMIFWGTLGIRVYQIKEEG
;
A
#
# COMPACT_ATOMS: atom_id res chain seq x y z
N MET A 1 16.83 4.61 -26.24
CA MET A 1 15.71 3.62 -26.18
C MET A 1 16.15 2.20 -25.77
N GLY A 2 17.34 1.70 -26.14
CA GLY A 2 17.78 0.35 -25.81
C GLY A 2 17.87 0.01 -24.31
N ASN A 3 18.42 0.91 -23.48
CA ASN A 3 18.64 0.63 -22.05
C ASN A 3 17.35 0.50 -21.25
N PHE A 4 16.35 1.36 -21.50
CA PHE A 4 15.05 1.26 -20.82
C PHE A 4 14.33 -0.04 -21.19
N PHE A 5 14.36 -0.44 -22.45
CA PHE A 5 13.75 -1.69 -22.90
C PHE A 5 14.40 -2.92 -22.26
N LEU A 6 15.74 -2.90 -22.06
CA LEU A 6 16.44 -3.96 -21.35
C LEU A 6 16.07 -4.00 -19.86
N MET A 7 15.94 -2.85 -19.19
CA MET A 7 15.48 -2.77 -17.82
C MET A 7 14.06 -3.33 -17.69
N GLN A 8 13.15 -2.96 -18.59
CA GLN A 8 11.77 -3.46 -18.61
C GLN A 8 11.71 -4.99 -18.80
N LYS A 9 12.53 -5.54 -19.70
CA LYS A 9 12.64 -7.01 -19.86
C LYS A 9 13.11 -7.69 -18.58
N CYS A 10 14.06 -7.11 -17.87
CA CYS A 10 14.55 -7.64 -16.60
C CYS A 10 13.46 -7.60 -15.53
N ALA A 11 12.69 -6.50 -15.41
CA ALA A 11 11.56 -6.39 -14.50
C ALA A 11 10.49 -7.46 -14.81
N LEU A 12 10.15 -7.67 -16.09
CA LEU A 12 9.21 -8.71 -16.52
C LEU A 12 9.67 -10.14 -16.17
N VAL A 13 10.97 -10.41 -16.19
CA VAL A 13 11.50 -11.71 -15.72
C VAL A 13 11.20 -11.90 -14.24
N ASN A 14 11.35 -10.87 -13.40
CA ASN A 14 11.01 -10.94 -11.99
C ASN A 14 9.49 -11.15 -11.78
N PHE A 15 8.62 -10.53 -12.58
CA PHE A 15 7.17 -10.79 -12.52
C PHE A 15 6.81 -12.24 -12.90
N ARG A 16 7.49 -12.84 -13.85
CA ARG A 16 7.25 -14.25 -14.19
C ARG A 16 7.53 -15.19 -13.03
N LYS A 17 8.46 -14.83 -12.14
CA LYS A 17 8.74 -15.61 -10.91
C LYS A 17 7.56 -15.60 -9.94
N TRP A 18 6.69 -14.59 -9.96
CA TRP A 18 5.50 -14.57 -9.11
C TRP A 18 4.62 -15.79 -9.32
N ALA A 19 4.49 -16.27 -10.56
CA ALA A 19 3.68 -17.42 -10.89
C ALA A 19 4.14 -18.72 -10.18
N VAL A 20 5.43 -18.85 -9.93
CA VAL A 20 6.06 -20.03 -9.33
C VAL A 20 6.48 -19.85 -7.87
N THR A 21 6.26 -18.65 -7.29
CA THR A 21 6.63 -18.35 -5.90
C THR A 21 5.41 -18.47 -4.98
N PRO A 22 5.26 -19.56 -4.19
CA PRO A 22 4.07 -19.77 -3.35
C PRO A 22 3.87 -18.66 -2.32
N GLN A 23 4.96 -18.07 -1.81
CA GLN A 23 4.93 -16.99 -0.82
C GLN A 23 4.09 -15.81 -1.31
N ILE A 24 4.19 -15.43 -2.59
CA ILE A 24 3.45 -14.30 -3.16
C ILE A 24 1.95 -14.62 -3.16
N TRP A 25 1.57 -15.81 -3.61
CA TRP A 25 0.17 -16.22 -3.66
C TRP A 25 -0.47 -16.33 -2.27
N ILE A 26 0.27 -16.89 -1.30
CA ILE A 26 -0.19 -16.96 0.10
C ILE A 26 -0.39 -15.55 0.65
N THR A 27 0.54 -14.64 0.37
CA THR A 27 0.49 -13.25 0.83
C THR A 27 -0.71 -12.51 0.23
N LEU A 28 -0.93 -12.63 -1.08
CA LEU A 28 -2.07 -12.02 -1.76
C LEU A 28 -3.41 -12.65 -1.32
N ALA A 29 -3.45 -13.97 -1.13
CA ALA A 29 -4.64 -14.64 -0.62
C ALA A 29 -4.99 -14.18 0.81
N ALA A 30 -3.99 -14.05 1.69
CA ALA A 30 -4.19 -13.51 3.04
C ALA A 30 -4.75 -12.07 3.01
N ALA A 31 -4.21 -11.22 2.11
CA ALA A 31 -4.74 -9.87 1.91
C ALA A 31 -6.20 -9.91 1.43
N ALA A 32 -6.53 -10.74 0.44
CA ALA A 32 -7.89 -10.86 -0.09
C ALA A 32 -8.88 -11.36 0.97
N ILE A 33 -8.49 -12.34 1.79
CA ILE A 33 -9.32 -12.86 2.90
C ILE A 33 -9.60 -11.74 3.91
N MET A 34 -8.58 -10.98 4.30
CA MET A 34 -8.76 -9.85 5.22
C MET A 34 -9.67 -8.76 4.64
N MET A 35 -9.50 -8.45 3.36
CA MET A 35 -10.34 -7.46 2.67
C MET A 35 -11.81 -7.93 2.67
N ASN A 36 -12.05 -9.20 2.34
CA ASN A 36 -13.39 -9.78 2.35
C ASN A 36 -14.01 -9.77 3.75
N TRP A 37 -13.23 -10.15 4.79
CA TRP A 37 -13.70 -10.09 6.17
C TRP A 37 -14.07 -8.67 6.60
N ASN A 38 -13.23 -7.69 6.31
CA ASN A 38 -13.48 -6.30 6.69
C ASN A 38 -14.71 -5.71 5.98
N LEU A 39 -14.95 -6.10 4.71
CA LEU A 39 -16.06 -5.59 3.91
C LEU A 39 -17.36 -6.41 4.04
N SER A 40 -17.32 -7.58 4.67
CA SER A 40 -18.49 -8.44 4.78
C SER A 40 -19.69 -7.78 5.45
N GLY A 41 -19.45 -7.04 6.53
CA GLY A 41 -20.49 -6.28 7.23
C GLY A 41 -21.14 -5.19 6.38
N VAL A 42 -20.35 -4.52 5.52
CA VAL A 42 -20.89 -3.52 4.57
C VAL A 42 -21.80 -4.18 3.54
N LEU A 43 -21.42 -5.35 3.04
CA LEU A 43 -22.25 -6.11 2.09
C LEU A 43 -23.52 -6.68 2.74
N GLU A 44 -23.44 -7.13 3.98
CA GLU A 44 -24.60 -7.59 4.75
C GLU A 44 -25.58 -6.43 4.96
N TYR A 45 -25.08 -5.27 5.35
CA TYR A 45 -25.91 -4.07 5.48
C TYR A 45 -26.53 -3.66 4.13
N SER A 46 -25.78 -3.72 3.04
CA SER A 46 -26.31 -3.49 1.70
C SER A 46 -27.44 -4.47 1.33
N ARG A 47 -27.38 -5.73 1.78
CA ARG A 47 -28.43 -6.72 1.54
C ARG A 47 -29.68 -6.44 2.39
N ALA A 48 -29.49 -6.15 3.67
CA ALA A 48 -30.58 -5.93 4.61
C ALA A 48 -31.34 -4.62 4.33
N SER A 49 -30.61 -3.54 4.04
CA SER A 49 -31.20 -2.23 3.71
C SER A 49 -31.75 -2.12 2.28
N GLY A 50 -31.34 -3.04 1.39
CA GLY A 50 -31.68 -2.95 -0.04
C GLY A 50 -30.86 -1.91 -0.82
N ILE A 51 -30.00 -1.13 -0.16
CA ILE A 51 -29.18 -0.07 -0.76
C ILE A 51 -27.92 -0.67 -1.39
N ARG A 52 -27.59 -0.28 -2.61
CA ARG A 52 -26.42 -0.78 -3.33
C ARG A 52 -25.15 -0.06 -2.92
N VAL A 53 -24.01 -0.77 -3.01
CA VAL A 53 -22.67 -0.25 -2.71
C VAL A 53 -22.06 0.38 -3.96
N THR A 54 -21.37 1.50 -3.81
CA THR A 54 -20.57 2.09 -4.88
C THR A 54 -19.12 1.54 -4.84
N PRO A 55 -18.34 1.60 -5.94
CA PRO A 55 -16.97 1.09 -5.97
C PRO A 55 -15.97 1.90 -5.11
N TRP A 56 -16.40 3.01 -4.55
CA TRP A 56 -15.56 4.00 -3.84
C TRP A 56 -15.28 3.66 -2.38
N VAL A 57 -15.16 2.39 -2.05
CA VAL A 57 -14.98 1.92 -0.66
C VAL A 57 -13.50 1.99 -0.21
N LEU A 58 -12.54 1.89 -1.14
CA LEU A 58 -11.10 1.82 -0.83
C LEU A 58 -10.60 2.98 0.05
N PRO A 59 -11.00 4.25 -0.15
CA PRO A 59 -10.58 5.35 0.73
C PRO A 59 -10.95 5.16 2.21
N HIS A 60 -11.99 4.38 2.49
CA HIS A 60 -12.44 4.09 3.85
C HIS A 60 -11.91 2.75 4.39
N PHE A 61 -11.34 1.90 3.53
CA PHE A 61 -10.85 0.57 3.91
C PHE A 61 -9.80 0.62 5.02
N PHE A 62 -8.93 1.61 4.99
CA PHE A 62 -7.85 1.79 5.97
C PHE A 62 -8.28 2.59 7.22
N SER A 63 -9.56 2.81 7.42
CA SER A 63 -10.08 3.46 8.64
C SER A 63 -9.77 2.68 9.92
N MET A 64 -9.60 1.36 9.81
CA MET A 64 -9.20 0.51 10.92
C MET A 64 -7.66 0.40 10.97
N PRO A 65 -7.00 0.85 12.05
CA PRO A 65 -5.54 0.91 12.12
C PRO A 65 -4.83 -0.43 11.86
N ILE A 66 -5.44 -1.54 12.28
CA ILE A 66 -4.87 -2.87 12.05
C ILE A 66 -4.74 -3.18 10.55
N MET A 67 -5.62 -2.65 9.69
CA MET A 67 -5.55 -2.86 8.25
C MET A 67 -4.30 -2.22 7.64
N MET A 68 -3.88 -1.05 8.14
CA MET A 68 -2.64 -0.40 7.71
C MET A 68 -1.41 -1.21 8.15
N THR A 69 -1.42 -1.72 9.38
CA THR A 69 -0.32 -2.56 9.89
C THR A 69 -0.19 -3.83 9.09
N VAL A 70 -1.30 -4.51 8.78
CA VAL A 70 -1.29 -5.73 7.97
C VAL A 70 -0.90 -5.42 6.53
N PHE A 71 -1.42 -4.35 5.94
CA PHE A 71 -1.01 -3.90 4.61
C PHE A 71 0.51 -3.71 4.53
N SER A 72 1.10 -2.99 5.50
CA SER A 72 2.54 -2.75 5.53
C SER A 72 3.34 -4.05 5.78
N ALA A 73 2.87 -4.93 6.66
CA ALA A 73 3.50 -6.24 6.90
C ALA A 73 3.50 -7.11 5.63
N ILE A 74 2.39 -7.15 4.91
CA ILE A 74 2.28 -7.84 3.62
C ILE A 74 3.24 -7.20 2.60
N THR A 75 3.33 -5.88 2.55
CA THR A 75 4.29 -5.17 1.68
C THR A 75 5.74 -5.54 2.02
N VAL A 76 6.08 -5.61 3.31
CA VAL A 76 7.42 -6.06 3.76
C VAL A 76 7.71 -7.48 3.28
N ILE A 77 6.76 -8.41 3.39
CA ILE A 77 6.93 -9.79 2.92
C ILE A 77 7.12 -9.82 1.40
N LEU A 78 6.35 -9.03 0.65
CA LEU A 78 6.44 -8.96 -0.81
C LEU A 78 7.83 -8.52 -1.29
N PHE A 79 8.46 -7.58 -0.61
CA PHE A 79 9.76 -7.02 -0.96
C PHE A 79 10.94 -7.55 -0.13
N ALA A 80 10.72 -8.52 0.77
CA ALA A 80 11.71 -9.03 1.72
C ALA A 80 13.06 -9.43 1.09
N HIS A 81 13.03 -9.97 -0.12
CA HIS A 81 14.19 -10.48 -0.84
C HIS A 81 14.84 -9.47 -1.80
N ALA A 82 14.45 -8.19 -1.77
CA ALA A 82 15.08 -7.18 -2.62
C ALA A 82 16.56 -6.93 -2.19
N PRO A 83 17.53 -6.82 -3.15
CA PRO A 83 17.40 -7.04 -4.58
C PRO A 83 17.19 -8.53 -4.90
N PHE A 84 16.29 -8.83 -5.84
CA PHE A 84 15.81 -10.18 -6.14
C PHE A 84 16.87 -10.98 -6.91
N ARG A 85 17.82 -11.57 -6.16
CA ARG A 85 18.90 -12.41 -6.69
C ARG A 85 18.48 -13.87 -6.69
N ASP A 86 18.75 -14.57 -7.79
CA ASP A 86 18.59 -16.00 -7.97
C ASP A 86 19.75 -16.57 -8.82
N GLU A 87 19.73 -17.86 -9.11
CA GLU A 87 20.75 -18.55 -9.89
C GLU A 87 20.94 -17.96 -11.29
N PHE A 88 19.88 -17.38 -11.89
CA PHE A 88 19.93 -16.76 -13.21
C PHE A 88 20.43 -15.30 -13.19
N THR A 89 20.52 -14.70 -12.02
CA THR A 89 20.91 -13.29 -11.88
C THR A 89 22.29 -13.02 -12.44
N GLN A 90 23.27 -13.90 -12.17
CA GLN A 90 24.64 -13.75 -12.70
C GLN A 90 24.66 -13.67 -14.22
N SER A 91 23.88 -14.51 -14.90
CA SER A 91 23.81 -14.51 -16.36
C SER A 91 23.15 -13.22 -16.90
N LEU A 92 22.19 -12.67 -16.19
CA LEU A 92 21.55 -11.40 -16.54
C LEU A 92 22.50 -10.21 -16.29
N GLU A 93 23.22 -10.20 -15.20
CA GLU A 93 24.22 -9.18 -14.87
C GLU A 93 25.34 -9.12 -15.92
N ILE A 94 25.82 -10.28 -16.39
CA ILE A 94 26.85 -10.35 -17.45
C ILE A 94 26.30 -9.79 -18.78
N ARG A 95 25.07 -10.15 -19.15
CA ARG A 95 24.49 -9.77 -20.45
C ARG A 95 24.10 -8.31 -20.57
N MET A 96 23.58 -7.71 -19.48
CA MET A 96 23.08 -6.34 -19.51
C MET A 96 23.99 -5.33 -18.78
N GLY A 97 24.97 -5.83 -18.04
CA GLY A 97 25.83 -5.03 -17.17
C GLY A 97 25.22 -4.77 -15.81
N LYS A 98 26.06 -4.83 -14.76
CA LYS A 98 25.66 -4.69 -13.34
C LYS A 98 24.90 -3.38 -13.06
N GLY A 99 25.36 -2.27 -13.65
CA GLY A 99 24.73 -0.95 -13.47
C GLY A 99 23.32 -0.85 -14.05
N LEU A 100 23.03 -1.56 -15.15
CA LEU A 100 21.70 -1.58 -15.73
C LEU A 100 20.78 -2.54 -14.97
N TRP A 101 21.32 -3.68 -14.54
CA TRP A 101 20.60 -4.66 -13.73
C TRP A 101 20.08 -4.06 -12.41
N ILE A 102 20.94 -3.34 -11.67
CA ILE A 102 20.52 -2.76 -10.38
C ILE A 102 19.43 -1.67 -10.54
N ARG A 103 19.49 -0.90 -11.65
CA ARG A 103 18.43 0.06 -12.00
C ARG A 103 17.13 -0.64 -12.35
N ALA A 104 17.22 -1.81 -13.01
CA ALA A 104 16.05 -2.63 -13.32
C ALA A 104 15.37 -3.18 -12.06
N GLN A 105 16.11 -3.41 -10.95
CA GLN A 105 15.52 -3.79 -9.66
C GLN A 105 14.69 -2.65 -9.05
N VAL A 106 15.17 -1.41 -9.14
CA VAL A 106 14.38 -0.23 -8.71
C VAL A 106 13.11 -0.10 -9.53
N LEU A 107 13.20 -0.21 -10.86
CA LEU A 107 12.05 -0.17 -11.75
C LEU A 107 11.03 -1.27 -11.39
N TYR A 108 11.50 -2.50 -11.20
CA TYR A 108 10.66 -3.62 -10.79
C TYR A 108 9.93 -3.37 -9.46
N ILE A 109 10.58 -2.77 -8.45
CA ILE A 109 9.94 -2.45 -7.16
C ILE A 109 8.78 -1.46 -7.36
N LEU A 110 8.98 -0.42 -8.18
CA LEU A 110 7.93 0.57 -8.48
C LEU A 110 6.75 -0.05 -9.22
N GLU A 111 7.02 -0.91 -10.19
CA GLU A 111 5.99 -1.63 -10.94
C GLU A 111 5.26 -2.66 -10.08
N ALA A 112 5.98 -3.40 -9.23
CA ALA A 112 5.40 -4.36 -8.31
C ALA A 112 4.48 -3.67 -7.28
N ALA A 113 4.87 -2.50 -6.78
CA ALA A 113 4.01 -1.67 -5.93
C ALA A 113 2.75 -1.21 -6.66
N ALA A 114 2.85 -0.87 -7.96
CA ALA A 114 1.68 -0.52 -8.77
C ALA A 114 0.75 -1.73 -8.96
N VAL A 115 1.29 -2.90 -9.30
CA VAL A 115 0.51 -4.14 -9.41
C VAL A 115 -0.17 -4.49 -8.09
N TYR A 116 0.52 -4.30 -6.96
CA TYR A 116 -0.05 -4.51 -5.63
C TYR A 116 -1.18 -3.52 -5.32
N THR A 117 -1.04 -2.25 -5.71
CA THR A 117 -2.11 -1.25 -5.60
C THR A 117 -3.34 -1.66 -6.43
N PHE A 118 -3.14 -2.04 -7.67
CA PHE A 118 -4.23 -2.54 -8.53
C PHE A 118 -4.89 -3.80 -7.98
N PHE A 119 -4.15 -4.67 -7.32
CA PHE A 119 -4.69 -5.82 -6.64
C PHE A 119 -5.74 -5.42 -5.59
N TYR A 120 -5.46 -4.40 -4.74
CA TYR A 120 -6.44 -3.88 -3.78
C TYR A 120 -7.70 -3.37 -4.47
N VAL A 121 -7.54 -2.58 -5.52
CA VAL A 121 -8.68 -2.04 -6.30
C VAL A 121 -9.54 -3.18 -6.87
N ILE A 122 -8.89 -4.16 -7.52
CA ILE A 122 -9.58 -5.29 -8.17
C ILE A 122 -10.30 -6.14 -7.13
N VAL A 123 -9.65 -6.48 -6.01
CA VAL A 123 -10.25 -7.34 -4.98
C VAL A 123 -11.45 -6.64 -4.33
N ILE A 124 -11.36 -5.36 -3.97
CA ILE A 124 -12.51 -4.61 -3.43
C ILE A 124 -13.66 -4.58 -4.46
N PHE A 125 -13.32 -4.31 -5.72
CA PHE A 125 -14.32 -4.32 -6.79
C PHE A 125 -15.02 -5.68 -6.90
N LEU A 126 -14.27 -6.79 -6.90
CA LEU A 126 -14.82 -8.15 -6.97
C LEU A 126 -15.68 -8.49 -5.74
N ILE A 127 -15.27 -8.08 -4.55
CA ILE A 127 -16.05 -8.27 -3.32
C ILE A 127 -17.38 -7.51 -3.39
N CYS A 128 -17.36 -6.26 -3.89
CA CYS A 128 -18.56 -5.44 -4.02
C CYS A 128 -19.46 -5.83 -5.21
N LEU A 129 -18.93 -6.57 -6.19
CA LEU A 129 -19.59 -6.85 -7.47
C LEU A 129 -21.06 -7.34 -7.36
N PRO A 130 -21.42 -8.23 -6.39
CA PRO A 130 -22.80 -8.71 -6.28
C PRO A 130 -23.84 -7.62 -5.95
N ARG A 131 -23.39 -6.50 -5.41
CA ARG A 131 -24.27 -5.40 -4.96
C ARG A 131 -23.83 -4.04 -5.49
N ILE A 132 -22.91 -4.01 -6.46
CA ILE A 132 -22.32 -2.79 -6.97
C ILE A 132 -23.32 -1.94 -7.74
N TYR A 133 -23.19 -0.63 -7.58
CA TYR A 133 -23.88 0.40 -8.37
C TYR A 133 -22.87 1.45 -8.81
N PHE A 134 -22.76 1.68 -10.11
CA PHE A 134 -21.82 2.64 -10.67
C PHE A 134 -22.39 4.05 -10.68
N THR A 135 -21.74 4.95 -9.99
CA THR A 135 -21.95 6.38 -10.01
C THR A 135 -20.64 7.11 -9.76
N ALA A 136 -20.51 8.35 -10.16
CA ALA A 136 -19.37 9.20 -9.82
C ALA A 136 -19.46 9.78 -8.40
N GLU A 137 -20.60 9.63 -7.74
CA GLU A 137 -20.83 10.08 -6.38
C GLU A 137 -20.55 9.00 -5.35
N TRP A 138 -20.41 9.36 -4.08
CA TRP A 138 -20.21 8.42 -2.98
C TRP A 138 -21.32 7.39 -2.83
N GLY A 139 -22.54 7.75 -3.25
CA GLY A 139 -23.75 6.91 -3.13
C GLY A 139 -24.34 6.93 -1.73
N THR A 140 -25.64 6.58 -1.68
CA THR A 140 -26.46 6.67 -0.44
C THR A 140 -25.93 5.81 0.69
N LEU A 141 -25.45 4.58 0.40
CA LEU A 141 -24.99 3.64 1.42
C LEU A 141 -23.78 4.19 2.17
N LEU A 142 -22.73 4.67 1.46
CA LEU A 142 -21.52 5.18 2.09
C LEU A 142 -21.80 6.46 2.86
N THR A 143 -22.65 7.34 2.31
CA THR A 143 -23.05 8.59 2.97
C THR A 143 -23.86 8.32 4.25
N GLN A 144 -24.81 7.39 4.22
CA GLN A 144 -25.56 7.00 5.42
C GLN A 144 -24.66 6.45 6.52
N LEU A 145 -23.77 5.49 6.18
CA LEU A 145 -22.84 4.92 7.15
C LEU A 145 -21.82 5.92 7.70
N ALA A 146 -21.54 6.99 6.96
CA ALA A 146 -20.66 8.06 7.44
C ALA A 146 -21.37 9.03 8.41
N VAL A 147 -22.67 9.26 8.21
CA VAL A 147 -23.48 10.12 9.08
C VAL A 147 -23.98 9.36 10.32
N ASN A 148 -24.47 8.14 10.10
CA ASN A 148 -25.06 7.33 11.16
C ASN A 148 -24.60 5.87 11.05
N ARG A 149 -23.51 5.55 11.72
CA ARG A 149 -22.98 4.19 11.78
C ARG A 149 -23.92 3.23 12.51
N GLU A 150 -24.75 3.74 13.42
CA GLU A 150 -25.69 2.95 14.22
C GLU A 150 -26.82 2.38 13.38
N ASP A 151 -27.05 2.88 12.17
CA ASP A 151 -28.03 2.29 11.25
C ASP A 151 -27.70 0.82 10.96
N ALA A 152 -26.45 0.44 10.78
CA ALA A 152 -26.06 -0.96 10.60
C ALA A 152 -26.35 -1.80 11.86
N VAL A 153 -26.15 -1.24 13.04
CA VAL A 153 -26.45 -1.91 14.32
C VAL A 153 -27.95 -2.13 14.49
N SER A 154 -28.80 -1.22 14.00
CA SER A 154 -30.27 -1.39 14.01
C SER A 154 -30.75 -2.61 13.21
N TYR A 155 -29.97 -3.03 12.21
CA TYR A 155 -30.17 -4.27 11.45
C TYR A 155 -29.47 -5.48 12.09
N GLY A 156 -28.83 -5.34 13.25
CA GLY A 156 -28.05 -6.40 13.91
C GLY A 156 -26.73 -6.74 13.22
N ILE A 157 -26.19 -5.84 12.40
CA ILE A 157 -25.03 -6.08 11.55
C ILE A 157 -23.78 -5.42 12.13
N ALA A 158 -22.70 -6.21 12.26
CA ALA A 158 -21.40 -5.74 12.67
C ALA A 158 -20.56 -5.27 11.47
N LEU A 159 -20.09 -4.04 11.49
CA LEU A 159 -19.24 -3.48 10.41
C LEU A 159 -17.75 -3.85 10.53
N HIS A 160 -17.39 -4.82 11.37
CA HIS A 160 -16.02 -5.34 11.56
C HIS A 160 -14.92 -4.26 11.72
N GLY A 161 -15.28 -3.10 12.27
CA GLY A 161 -14.35 -2.01 12.55
C GLY A 161 -14.17 -0.98 11.43
N ILE A 162 -14.63 -1.25 10.20
CA ILE A 162 -14.59 -0.23 9.14
C ILE A 162 -15.47 0.97 9.52
N THR A 163 -14.93 2.18 9.31
CA THR A 163 -15.63 3.43 9.53
C THR A 163 -15.60 4.27 8.27
N PHE A 164 -16.76 4.83 7.92
CA PHE A 164 -16.85 5.78 6.84
C PHE A 164 -16.68 7.18 7.41
N SER A 165 -15.68 7.91 6.93
CA SER A 165 -15.42 9.27 7.39
C SER A 165 -16.31 10.26 6.64
N SER A 166 -17.15 11.01 7.35
CA SER A 166 -17.91 12.11 6.80
C SER A 166 -16.99 13.20 6.23
N ARG A 167 -15.82 13.41 6.85
CA ARG A 167 -14.82 14.35 6.36
C ARG A 167 -14.31 13.99 4.95
N ILE A 168 -13.96 12.73 4.70
CA ILE A 168 -13.51 12.27 3.37
C ILE A 168 -14.62 12.51 2.33
N ILE A 169 -15.87 12.26 2.73
CA ILE A 169 -17.03 12.44 1.83
C ILE A 169 -17.30 13.92 1.52
N THR A 170 -17.04 14.83 2.48
CA THR A 170 -17.28 16.27 2.28
C THR A 170 -16.11 16.95 1.59
N ASP A 171 -14.87 16.57 1.89
CA ASP A 171 -13.68 17.28 1.43
C ASP A 171 -13.23 16.82 0.02
N TYR A 172 -13.60 15.59 -0.39
CA TYR A 172 -13.19 15.00 -1.65
C TYR A 172 -14.37 14.44 -2.44
N THR A 173 -14.29 14.54 -3.76
CA THR A 173 -15.17 13.73 -4.63
C THR A 173 -14.76 12.26 -4.57
N ALA A 174 -15.69 11.34 -4.82
CA ALA A 174 -15.42 9.91 -4.71
C ALA A 174 -14.28 9.40 -5.64
N PRO A 175 -14.21 9.79 -6.93
CA PRO A 175 -13.10 9.45 -7.81
C PRO A 175 -11.77 10.07 -7.35
N GLU A 176 -11.79 11.31 -6.84
CA GLU A 176 -10.59 12.00 -6.33
C GLU A 176 -10.02 11.29 -5.12
N ALA A 177 -10.83 10.98 -4.11
CA ALA A 177 -10.40 10.22 -2.95
C ALA A 177 -9.84 8.84 -3.33
N MET A 178 -10.46 8.17 -4.29
CA MET A 178 -9.98 6.89 -4.81
C MET A 178 -8.62 7.02 -5.47
N ALA A 179 -8.42 8.02 -6.34
CA ALA A 179 -7.16 8.27 -7.02
C ALA A 179 -6.04 8.62 -6.03
N LEU A 180 -6.32 9.49 -5.04
CA LEU A 180 -5.37 9.86 -4.00
C LEU A 180 -5.00 8.65 -3.12
N THR A 181 -5.97 7.84 -2.72
CA THR A 181 -5.70 6.63 -1.94
C THR A 181 -4.84 5.65 -2.74
N CYS A 182 -5.13 5.43 -4.02
CA CYS A 182 -4.31 4.58 -4.89
C CYS A 182 -2.88 5.12 -5.02
N LEU A 183 -2.71 6.43 -5.19
CA LEU A 183 -1.41 7.08 -5.24
C LEU A 183 -0.62 6.85 -3.95
N LEU A 184 -1.25 7.06 -2.79
CA LEU A 184 -0.60 6.88 -1.49
C LEU A 184 -0.26 5.42 -1.20
N ILE A 185 -1.12 4.46 -1.55
CA ILE A 185 -0.83 3.02 -1.46
C ILE A 185 0.41 2.69 -2.30
N TRP A 186 0.46 3.17 -3.56
CA TRP A 186 1.61 2.96 -4.44
C TRP A 186 2.89 3.59 -3.89
N MET A 187 2.82 4.83 -3.40
CA MET A 187 3.98 5.53 -2.87
C MET A 187 4.52 4.88 -1.59
N VAL A 188 3.64 4.50 -0.65
CA VAL A 188 4.04 3.84 0.60
C VAL A 188 4.63 2.46 0.32
N SER A 189 4.01 1.67 -0.57
CA SER A 189 4.53 0.37 -0.97
C SER A 189 5.89 0.49 -1.66
N SER A 190 6.04 1.47 -2.55
CA SER A 190 7.31 1.77 -3.22
C SER A 190 8.39 2.22 -2.24
N PHE A 191 8.05 3.09 -1.29
CA PHE A 191 8.94 3.52 -0.23
C PHE A 191 9.45 2.34 0.61
N LEU A 192 8.55 1.49 1.11
CA LEU A 192 8.95 0.31 1.90
C LEU A 192 9.80 -0.66 1.08
N GLY A 193 9.46 -0.90 -0.17
CA GLY A 193 10.24 -1.75 -1.07
C GLY A 193 11.64 -1.21 -1.35
N LEU A 194 11.78 0.10 -1.62
CA LEU A 194 13.07 0.76 -1.85
C LEU A 194 13.91 0.88 -0.57
N LEU A 195 13.26 1.07 0.59
CA LEU A 195 13.91 1.04 1.90
C LEU A 195 14.55 -0.34 2.15
N ILE A 196 13.78 -1.42 1.90
CA ILE A 196 14.29 -2.79 2.03
C ILE A 196 15.47 -3.01 1.07
N PHE A 197 15.32 -2.64 -0.18
CA PHE A 197 16.35 -2.72 -1.20
C PHE A 197 17.64 -1.98 -0.78
N GLY A 198 17.52 -0.71 -0.38
CA GLY A 198 18.66 0.10 0.03
C GLY A 198 19.37 -0.43 1.28
N CYS A 199 18.62 -0.77 2.33
CA CYS A 199 19.18 -1.31 3.56
C CYS A 199 19.85 -2.68 3.36
N ASN A 200 19.26 -3.56 2.55
CA ASN A 200 19.86 -4.87 2.26
C ASN A 200 21.18 -4.74 1.49
N ILE A 201 21.32 -3.77 0.61
CA ILE A 201 22.59 -3.50 -0.10
C ILE A 201 23.63 -2.86 0.82
N LEU A 202 23.21 -1.92 1.67
CA LEU A 202 24.11 -1.18 2.57
C LEU A 202 24.69 -2.09 3.66
N ILE A 203 23.81 -2.76 4.41
CA ILE A 203 24.14 -3.43 5.67
C ILE A 203 24.24 -4.94 5.45
N GLY A 204 23.31 -5.51 4.68
CA GLY A 204 23.25 -6.94 4.42
C GLY A 204 21.82 -7.49 4.52
N HIS A 205 21.69 -8.79 4.19
CA HIS A 205 20.39 -9.47 4.13
C HIS A 205 19.66 -9.40 5.48
N GLY A 206 18.39 -9.02 5.44
CA GLY A 206 17.52 -8.89 6.62
C GLY A 206 17.46 -7.49 7.23
N ALA A 207 18.47 -6.63 7.01
CA ALA A 207 18.45 -5.25 7.54
C ALA A 207 17.27 -4.44 6.99
N GLY A 208 16.92 -4.66 5.72
CA GLY A 208 15.76 -4.02 5.09
C GLY A 208 14.43 -4.45 5.71
N ILE A 209 14.29 -5.72 6.03
CA ILE A 209 13.08 -6.25 6.70
C ILE A 209 12.93 -5.59 8.09
N MET A 210 14.02 -5.46 8.84
CA MET A 210 13.99 -4.79 10.15
C MET A 210 13.62 -3.32 10.03
N ALA A 211 14.21 -2.60 9.06
CA ALA A 211 13.92 -1.19 8.82
C ALA A 211 12.46 -0.96 8.41
N ALA A 212 11.94 -1.74 7.46
CA ALA A 212 10.55 -1.63 7.02
C ALA A 212 9.57 -2.13 8.09
N GLY A 213 9.92 -3.18 8.84
CA GLY A 213 9.17 -3.67 9.98
C GLY A 213 9.05 -2.63 11.10
N PHE A 214 10.08 -1.82 11.30
CA PHE A 214 10.00 -0.67 12.21
C PHE A 214 8.91 0.31 11.79
N PHE A 215 8.77 0.66 10.51
CA PHE A 215 7.68 1.53 10.03
C PHE A 215 6.30 0.89 10.18
N SER A 216 6.19 -0.43 10.02
CA SER A 216 4.95 -1.16 10.28
C SER A 216 4.58 -1.12 11.76
N PHE A 217 5.55 -1.35 12.65
CA PHE A 217 5.37 -1.22 14.10
C PHE A 217 5.05 0.23 14.49
N LEU A 218 5.73 1.21 13.91
CA LEU A 218 5.49 2.63 14.16
C LEU A 218 4.06 3.04 13.79
N SER A 219 3.54 2.50 12.70
CA SER A 219 2.13 2.70 12.32
C SER A 219 1.18 2.23 13.42
N TYR A 220 1.40 1.02 13.93
CA TYR A 220 0.62 0.48 15.05
C TYR A 220 0.77 1.34 16.31
N PHE A 221 2.00 1.66 16.69
CA PHE A 221 2.29 2.49 17.86
C PHE A 221 1.61 3.85 17.78
N CYS A 222 1.70 4.54 16.65
CA CYS A 222 1.09 5.86 16.46
C CYS A 222 -0.42 5.84 16.68
N ASN A 223 -1.09 4.79 16.21
CA ASN A 223 -2.55 4.68 16.33
C ASN A 223 -3.04 4.32 17.72
N TYR A 224 -2.32 3.48 18.47
CA TYR A 224 -2.82 2.94 19.74
C TYR A 224 -2.22 3.63 20.97
N VAL A 225 -0.97 4.10 20.88
CA VAL A 225 -0.24 4.69 22.01
C VAL A 225 0.16 6.13 21.73
N GLY A 226 0.82 6.36 20.61
CA GLY A 226 1.40 7.66 20.29
C GLY A 226 0.36 8.76 20.17
N TRP A 227 -0.80 8.47 19.59
CA TRP A 227 -1.92 9.40 19.52
C TRP A 227 -2.37 9.91 20.90
N MET A 228 -2.44 9.04 21.91
CA MET A 228 -2.86 9.41 23.25
C MET A 228 -1.87 10.34 23.95
N THR A 229 -0.57 10.21 23.63
CA THR A 229 0.52 10.95 24.30
C THR A 229 0.89 12.23 23.56
N PHE A 230 0.98 12.18 22.23
CA PHE A 230 1.50 13.25 21.39
C PHE A 230 0.44 13.90 20.49
N GLY A 231 -0.81 13.41 20.53
CA GLY A 231 -1.88 13.86 19.66
C GLY A 231 -1.60 13.56 18.18
N SER A 232 -2.27 14.28 17.27
CA SER A 232 -2.16 14.08 15.81
C SER A 232 -0.77 14.35 15.24
N ARG A 233 0.09 15.10 15.96
CA ARG A 233 1.47 15.39 15.50
C ARG A 233 2.32 14.14 15.32
N ILE A 234 2.02 13.03 16.01
CA ILE A 234 2.76 11.77 15.86
C ILE A 234 2.68 11.21 14.43
N PHE A 235 1.59 11.51 13.71
CA PHE A 235 1.41 11.02 12.34
C PHE A 235 2.38 11.62 11.31
N TYR A 236 3.09 12.72 11.63
CA TYR A 236 4.20 13.20 10.79
C TYR A 236 5.33 12.18 10.63
N PHE A 237 5.49 11.28 11.60
CA PHE A 237 6.56 10.26 11.60
C PHE A 237 6.13 8.90 11.06
N SER A 238 4.86 8.72 10.71
CA SER A 238 4.31 7.42 10.31
C SER A 238 3.78 7.41 8.87
N PRO A 239 4.68 7.21 7.87
CA PRO A 239 4.30 7.21 6.46
C PRO A 239 3.22 6.19 6.10
N VAL A 240 3.18 5.05 6.80
CA VAL A 240 2.18 4.01 6.55
C VAL A 240 0.76 4.51 6.84
N ASN A 241 0.59 5.40 7.82
CA ASN A 241 -0.71 5.93 8.20
C ASN A 241 -1.28 6.93 7.19
N TRP A 242 -0.45 7.49 6.31
CA TRP A 242 -0.89 8.48 5.31
C TRP A 242 -1.76 7.87 4.19
N ILE A 243 -1.83 6.55 4.10
CA ILE A 243 -2.74 5.85 3.18
C ILE A 243 -4.20 6.20 3.48
N TYR A 244 -4.53 6.48 4.74
CA TYR A 244 -5.88 6.87 5.15
C TYR A 244 -6.02 8.39 5.14
N LEU A 245 -6.72 8.93 4.16
CA LEU A 245 -6.89 10.37 3.94
C LEU A 245 -7.38 11.15 5.18
N ASN A 246 -8.12 10.50 6.07
CA ASN A 246 -8.61 11.15 7.28
C ASN A 246 -7.51 11.55 8.27
N TYR A 247 -6.29 11.00 8.15
CA TYR A 247 -5.13 11.42 8.96
C TYR A 247 -4.35 12.56 8.32
N LEU A 248 -4.63 12.86 7.06
CA LEU A 248 -4.06 13.99 6.33
C LEU A 248 -4.97 15.22 6.48
N ASP A 249 -4.37 16.40 6.44
CA ASP A 249 -5.09 17.70 6.52
C ASP A 249 -6.02 17.84 7.75
N GLY A 250 -5.91 16.94 8.72
CA GLY A 250 -6.66 16.95 9.97
C GLY A 250 -6.02 17.84 11.02
N ALA A 251 -6.75 18.13 12.11
CA ALA A 251 -6.34 18.99 13.21
C ALA A 251 -4.93 18.65 13.76
N GLY A 252 -3.88 19.25 13.15
CA GLY A 252 -2.46 19.09 13.54
C GLY A 252 -1.75 17.87 12.97
N GLY A 253 -2.34 17.14 12.01
CA GLY A 253 -1.68 16.09 11.23
C GLY A 253 -0.91 16.64 10.02
N PRO A 254 -0.16 15.78 9.31
CA PRO A 254 0.54 16.17 8.08
C PRO A 254 -0.48 16.52 6.97
N ASP A 255 -0.12 17.48 6.11
CA ASP A 255 -0.89 17.75 4.91
C ASP A 255 -0.54 16.77 3.78
N LEU A 256 -1.40 16.70 2.76
CA LEU A 256 -1.19 15.85 1.60
C LEU A 256 0.12 16.18 0.88
N PHE A 257 0.46 17.46 0.78
CA PHE A 257 1.70 17.91 0.13
C PHE A 257 2.94 17.38 0.87
N TYR A 258 2.96 17.49 2.20
CA TYR A 258 4.04 16.95 3.03
C TYR A 258 4.19 15.43 2.81
N ALA A 259 3.08 14.70 2.85
CA ALA A 259 3.09 13.23 2.68
C ALA A 259 3.68 12.83 1.31
N VAL A 260 3.22 13.44 0.22
CA VAL A 260 3.70 13.17 -1.14
C VAL A 260 5.16 13.60 -1.30
N ALA A 261 5.54 14.78 -0.82
CA ALA A 261 6.91 15.28 -0.91
C ALA A 261 7.88 14.40 -0.14
N PHE A 262 7.54 14.03 1.10
CA PHE A 262 8.37 13.14 1.93
C PHE A 262 8.56 11.77 1.26
N LEU A 263 7.49 11.13 0.84
CA LEU A 263 7.56 9.82 0.19
C LEU A 263 8.38 9.89 -1.10
N THR A 264 8.20 10.93 -1.91
CA THR A 264 8.99 11.13 -3.14
C THR A 264 10.47 11.27 -2.84
N VAL A 265 10.84 12.11 -1.87
CA VAL A 265 12.25 12.28 -1.45
C VAL A 265 12.83 10.96 -0.94
N GLN A 266 12.09 10.23 -0.12
CA GLN A 266 12.55 8.93 0.41
C GLN A 266 12.72 7.88 -0.70
N MET A 267 11.80 7.82 -1.67
CA MET A 267 11.91 6.90 -2.81
C MET A 267 13.16 7.21 -3.65
N ILE A 268 13.41 8.49 -3.95
CA ILE A 268 14.62 8.92 -4.69
C ILE A 268 15.87 8.61 -3.87
N PHE A 269 15.87 8.92 -2.58
CA PHE A 269 17.00 8.69 -1.69
C PHE A 269 17.39 7.20 -1.63
N TRP A 270 16.47 6.33 -1.27
CA TRP A 270 16.75 4.89 -1.12
C TRP A 270 17.07 4.21 -2.46
N GLY A 271 16.38 4.61 -3.53
CA GLY A 271 16.66 4.10 -4.88
C GLY A 271 18.06 4.49 -5.37
N THR A 272 18.44 5.76 -5.25
CA THR A 272 19.77 6.24 -5.70
C THR A 272 20.90 5.75 -4.80
N LEU A 273 20.69 5.72 -3.49
CA LEU A 273 21.66 5.21 -2.52
C LEU A 273 21.96 3.73 -2.78
N GLY A 274 20.94 2.90 -2.94
CA GLY A 274 21.11 1.49 -3.23
C GLY A 274 21.88 1.26 -4.54
N ILE A 275 21.54 1.99 -5.62
CA ILE A 275 22.26 1.90 -6.89
C ILE A 275 23.74 2.27 -6.72
N ARG A 276 24.05 3.39 -6.08
CA ARG A 276 25.44 3.86 -5.89
C ARG A 276 26.27 2.91 -5.06
N VAL A 277 25.74 2.48 -3.91
CA VAL A 277 26.47 1.56 -3.02
C VAL A 277 26.73 0.21 -3.68
N TYR A 278 25.75 -0.28 -4.44
CA TYR A 278 25.95 -1.51 -5.22
C TYR A 278 27.09 -1.37 -6.22
N GLN A 279 27.14 -0.28 -6.98
CA GLN A 279 28.19 -0.03 -7.96
C GLN A 279 29.58 0.04 -7.32
N ILE A 280 29.72 0.77 -6.19
CA ILE A 280 30.99 0.88 -5.46
C ILE A 280 31.47 -0.48 -4.94
N LYS A 281 30.57 -1.31 -4.38
CA LYS A 281 30.93 -2.64 -3.85
C LYS A 281 31.37 -3.64 -4.94
N GLU A 282 31.03 -3.38 -6.17
CA GLU A 282 31.34 -4.28 -7.29
C GLU A 282 32.55 -3.79 -8.14
N GLU A 283 33.01 -2.53 -7.91
CA GLU A 283 34.20 -1.96 -8.53
C GLU A 283 35.47 -2.13 -7.65
N GLY A 284 35.33 -2.39 -6.35
CA GLY A 284 36.41 -2.66 -5.41
C GLY A 284 36.59 -4.13 -5.10
#